data_1b3e6d416ae8fafc275ef661dec50942
#
_entry.id   1b3e6d416ae8fafc275ef661dec50942
#
_cell.length_a   1.000
_cell.length_b   1.000
_cell.length_c   1.000
_cell.angle_alpha   90.00
_cell.angle_beta   90.00
_cell.angle_gamma   90.00
#
_symmetry.space_group_name_H-M   'P 1'
#
loop_
_entity.id
_entity.type
_entity.pdbx_description
1 polymer ?
#
loop_
_entity_poly.entity_id
_entity_poly.type
_entity_poly.pdbx_seq_one_letter_code
_entity_poly.pdbx_strand_id
1 'polypeptide(L)'
;MYFCICCVKEDGKEKDRFLTFDDEQFEDYCLEHFDADGDGVISEWEAAKVDTIFLSQRTIKSLETISNFSNLIYLHIGECQEIQELNLSRNQKLKHLSISYLFDLKTIDMAQCERLEDVHIQHCGKLDRLDLCNNAPQLRRLTIKYTNLTGLVLPKSETLESLVILFCGLEAIDVQRCWNVNNIEIRGTQLKSLNCGNLTELQHLSCCDNELVSLSLSGCFSLKVIRCQNNKLKELDVSQTTLRGGDYYYQNPLYCAPMETLEALYLKDGWQNMVDGINKNRSPDYIPETTQIF
;
A
#
# COMPACT_ATOMS: atom_id res chain seq x y z
N MET A 1 -25.14 32.36 1.57
CA MET A 1 -26.54 32.02 1.26
C MET A 1 -26.62 31.95 -0.26
N TYR A 2 -26.22 30.84 -0.85
CA TYR A 2 -26.21 30.65 -2.31
C TYR A 2 -27.51 29.95 -2.71
N PHE A 3 -28.23 30.58 -3.63
CA PHE A 3 -29.50 30.08 -4.14
C PHE A 3 -29.24 28.93 -5.13
N CYS A 4 -29.82 27.77 -4.83
CA CYS A 4 -29.90 26.65 -5.77
C CYS A 4 -30.87 27.08 -6.90
N ILE A 5 -30.35 27.27 -8.10
CA ILE A 5 -31.15 27.53 -9.30
C ILE A 5 -31.60 26.16 -9.83
N CYS A 6 -32.83 25.73 -9.43
CA CYS A 6 -33.50 24.61 -10.07
C CYS A 6 -34.11 25.09 -11.37
N CYS A 7 -33.52 24.82 -12.51
CA CYS A 7 -34.18 24.99 -13.81
C CYS A 7 -35.16 23.85 -14.01
N VAL A 8 -36.44 24.19 -14.08
CA VAL A 8 -37.56 23.29 -14.38
C VAL A 8 -37.73 23.26 -15.90
N LYS A 9 -37.38 22.17 -16.58
CA LYS A 9 -37.90 21.88 -17.91
C LYS A 9 -39.22 21.05 -17.75
N GLU A 10 -40.29 21.57 -18.26
CA GLU A 10 -41.61 20.88 -18.35
C GLU A 10 -41.52 19.88 -19.51
N ASP A 11 -41.19 18.64 -19.22
CA ASP A 11 -41.53 17.48 -20.07
C ASP A 11 -41.20 16.21 -19.27
N GLY A 12 -42.08 15.80 -18.35
CA GLY A 12 -42.22 14.45 -17.82
C GLY A 12 -41.03 13.60 -17.41
N LYS A 13 -39.80 14.15 -17.45
CA LYS A 13 -38.56 13.53 -16.98
C LYS A 13 -38.27 14.02 -15.56
N GLU A 14 -37.81 13.12 -14.72
CA GLU A 14 -37.25 13.47 -13.40
C GLU A 14 -36.29 14.66 -13.58
N LYS A 15 -36.48 15.68 -12.70
CA LYS A 15 -35.63 16.88 -12.75
C LYS A 15 -34.16 16.45 -12.56
N ASP A 16 -33.32 16.60 -13.59
CA ASP A 16 -31.92 16.39 -13.47
C ASP A 16 -31.34 17.35 -12.41
N ARG A 17 -30.75 16.79 -11.35
CA ARG A 17 -30.01 17.57 -10.38
C ARG A 17 -28.62 17.78 -10.92
N PHE A 18 -28.17 19.03 -10.87
CA PHE A 18 -26.81 19.39 -11.27
C PHE A 18 -25.90 19.38 -10.06
N LEU A 19 -24.64 19.01 -10.27
CA LEU A 19 -23.63 19.06 -9.24
C LEU A 19 -23.24 20.52 -8.96
N THR A 20 -22.86 20.77 -7.72
CA THR A 20 -22.19 22.00 -7.32
C THR A 20 -20.80 21.65 -6.91
N PHE A 21 -19.82 22.20 -7.60
CA PHE A 21 -18.42 21.94 -7.33
C PHE A 21 -17.87 22.88 -6.26
N ASP A 22 -17.02 22.34 -5.42
CA ASP A 22 -16.27 23.06 -4.39
C ASP A 22 -14.90 23.54 -4.88
N ASP A 23 -14.50 23.11 -6.08
CA ASP A 23 -13.25 23.47 -6.73
C ASP A 23 -13.43 23.67 -8.24
N GLU A 24 -13.09 24.87 -8.74
CA GLU A 24 -13.24 25.26 -10.13
C GLU A 24 -12.39 24.39 -11.10
N GLN A 25 -11.20 23.99 -10.68
CA GLN A 25 -10.32 23.14 -11.51
C GLN A 25 -10.84 21.70 -11.62
N PHE A 26 -11.54 21.24 -10.60
CA PHE A 26 -12.21 19.93 -10.67
C PHE A 26 -13.49 20.02 -11.50
N GLU A 27 -14.23 21.13 -11.43
CA GLU A 27 -15.38 21.41 -12.30
C GLU A 27 -14.95 21.44 -13.76
N ASP A 28 -13.91 22.22 -14.10
CA ASP A 28 -13.35 22.32 -15.46
C ASP A 28 -12.97 20.93 -16.01
N TYR A 29 -12.31 20.10 -15.18
CA TYR A 29 -11.99 18.73 -15.57
C TYR A 29 -13.23 17.90 -15.87
N CYS A 30 -14.27 18.02 -15.04
CA CYS A 30 -15.50 17.26 -15.23
C CYS A 30 -16.25 17.73 -16.49
N LEU A 31 -16.32 19.03 -16.74
CA LEU A 31 -16.93 19.58 -17.96
C LEU A 31 -16.16 19.12 -19.23
N GLU A 32 -14.84 19.09 -19.17
CA GLU A 32 -14.01 18.64 -20.30
C GLU A 32 -14.25 17.17 -20.66
N HIS A 33 -14.54 16.32 -19.64
CA HIS A 33 -14.52 14.86 -19.83
C HIS A 33 -15.89 14.19 -19.69
N PHE A 34 -16.84 14.77 -18.99
CA PHE A 34 -18.07 14.10 -18.55
C PHE A 34 -19.38 14.84 -18.93
N ASP A 35 -19.31 16.07 -19.40
CA ASP A 35 -20.46 16.81 -19.94
C ASP A 35 -20.86 16.20 -21.30
N ALA A 36 -21.76 15.24 -21.25
CA ALA A 36 -22.09 14.39 -22.40
C ALA A 36 -23.07 15.05 -23.36
N ASP A 37 -23.90 15.99 -22.90
CA ASP A 37 -24.88 16.70 -23.74
C ASP A 37 -24.41 18.13 -24.12
N GLY A 38 -23.29 18.60 -23.54
CA GLY A 38 -22.66 19.85 -23.86
C GLY A 38 -23.42 21.07 -23.34
N ASP A 39 -24.19 20.90 -22.25
CA ASP A 39 -25.02 21.97 -21.68
C ASP A 39 -24.22 22.88 -20.71
N GLY A 40 -22.96 22.55 -20.41
CA GLY A 40 -22.04 23.32 -19.59
C GLY A 40 -22.20 23.14 -18.10
N VAL A 41 -22.89 22.08 -17.66
CA VAL A 41 -23.03 21.67 -16.28
C VAL A 41 -22.92 20.15 -16.17
N ILE A 42 -22.62 19.62 -14.98
CA ILE A 42 -22.60 18.17 -14.75
C ILE A 42 -23.84 17.76 -13.95
N SER A 43 -24.66 16.94 -14.55
CA SER A 43 -25.82 16.35 -13.90
C SER A 43 -25.46 15.13 -13.02
N GLU A 44 -26.32 14.78 -12.04
CA GLU A 44 -26.18 13.53 -11.27
C GLU A 44 -26.18 12.29 -12.19
N TRP A 45 -26.91 12.35 -13.31
CA TRP A 45 -26.95 11.27 -14.28
C TRP A 45 -25.63 11.07 -15.05
N GLU A 46 -24.94 12.17 -15.41
CA GLU A 46 -23.62 12.10 -16.03
C GLU A 46 -22.58 11.61 -15.04
N ALA A 47 -22.57 12.18 -13.83
CA ALA A 47 -21.67 11.72 -12.77
C ALA A 47 -21.87 10.23 -12.45
N ALA A 48 -23.11 9.74 -12.49
CA ALA A 48 -23.41 8.33 -12.26
C ALA A 48 -22.92 7.39 -13.39
N LYS A 49 -22.53 7.92 -14.54
CA LYS A 49 -21.94 7.11 -15.63
C LYS A 49 -20.44 6.98 -15.54
N VAL A 50 -19.79 7.82 -14.74
CA VAL A 50 -18.35 7.85 -14.59
C VAL A 50 -17.90 6.70 -13.69
N ASP A 51 -17.08 5.82 -14.23
CA ASP A 51 -16.43 4.74 -13.50
C ASP A 51 -14.93 4.97 -13.28
N THR A 52 -14.35 5.94 -13.98
CA THR A 52 -12.92 6.23 -13.96
C THR A 52 -12.67 7.74 -13.92
N ILE A 53 -11.86 8.18 -12.97
CA ILE A 53 -11.37 9.56 -12.89
C ILE A 53 -9.84 9.51 -12.83
N PHE A 54 -9.20 10.30 -13.71
CA PHE A 54 -7.76 10.42 -13.80
C PHE A 54 -7.33 11.88 -13.72
N LEU A 55 -7.00 12.34 -12.51
CA LEU A 55 -6.55 13.71 -12.22
C LEU A 55 -5.03 13.75 -12.16
N SER A 56 -4.40 14.63 -12.93
CA SER A 56 -2.95 14.82 -12.88
C SER A 56 -2.60 16.27 -13.22
N GLN A 57 -1.58 16.81 -12.53
CA GLN A 57 -0.98 18.10 -12.80
C GLN A 57 -2.00 19.27 -12.77
N ARG A 58 -2.91 19.27 -11.80
CA ARG A 58 -3.92 20.33 -11.63
C ARG A 58 -3.81 20.99 -10.26
N THR A 59 -4.19 22.27 -10.21
CA THR A 59 -4.18 23.06 -8.97
C THR A 59 -5.50 22.87 -8.21
N ILE A 60 -5.85 21.61 -7.94
CA ILE A 60 -7.07 21.26 -7.21
C ILE A 60 -6.80 21.31 -5.71
N LYS A 61 -7.70 21.97 -4.97
CA LYS A 61 -7.62 22.12 -3.50
C LYS A 61 -8.61 21.24 -2.76
N SER A 62 -9.74 20.95 -3.39
CA SER A 62 -10.81 20.15 -2.82
C SER A 62 -11.38 19.16 -3.82
N LEU A 63 -11.76 17.99 -3.32
CA LEU A 63 -12.46 16.95 -4.06
C LEU A 63 -13.71 16.47 -3.30
N GLU A 64 -14.38 17.35 -2.55
CA GLU A 64 -15.61 16.94 -1.84
C GLU A 64 -16.71 16.46 -2.80
N THR A 65 -16.80 17.11 -3.97
CA THR A 65 -17.77 16.76 -5.01
C THR A 65 -17.56 15.34 -5.59
N ILE A 66 -16.40 14.72 -5.39
CA ILE A 66 -16.12 13.34 -5.84
C ILE A 66 -17.11 12.33 -5.26
N SER A 67 -17.71 12.64 -4.11
CA SER A 67 -18.73 11.82 -3.45
C SER A 67 -19.98 11.59 -4.32
N ASN A 68 -20.23 12.40 -5.33
CA ASN A 68 -21.36 12.28 -6.26
C ASN A 68 -21.11 11.25 -7.38
N PHE A 69 -19.87 10.84 -7.58
CA PHE A 69 -19.50 9.84 -8.58
C PHE A 69 -19.69 8.41 -8.01
N SER A 70 -20.96 8.04 -7.82
CA SER A 70 -21.36 6.82 -7.10
C SER A 70 -20.96 5.50 -7.77
N ASN A 71 -20.61 5.53 -9.05
CA ASN A 71 -20.17 4.36 -9.83
C ASN A 71 -18.67 4.31 -10.04
N LEU A 72 -17.89 5.19 -9.37
CA LEU A 72 -16.45 5.25 -9.49
C LEU A 72 -15.81 3.92 -9.07
N ILE A 73 -15.03 3.33 -9.99
CA ILE A 73 -14.29 2.07 -9.82
C ILE A 73 -12.80 2.33 -9.72
N TYR A 74 -12.29 3.25 -10.54
CA TYR A 74 -10.89 3.61 -10.59
C TYR A 74 -10.69 5.10 -10.33
N LEU A 75 -9.84 5.44 -9.36
CA LEU A 75 -9.45 6.82 -9.07
C LEU A 75 -7.93 6.95 -9.07
N HIS A 76 -7.42 7.81 -9.94
CA HIS A 76 -6.04 8.26 -9.88
C HIS A 76 -5.97 9.77 -9.62
N ILE A 77 -5.16 10.16 -8.64
CA ILE A 77 -4.86 11.56 -8.33
C ILE A 77 -3.35 11.71 -8.26
N GLY A 78 -2.79 12.49 -9.17
CA GLY A 78 -1.35 12.73 -9.24
C GLY A 78 -1.02 14.23 -9.34
N GLU A 79 0.00 14.67 -8.60
CA GLU A 79 0.53 16.04 -8.69
C GLU A 79 -0.51 17.16 -8.45
N CYS A 80 -1.56 16.87 -7.66
CA CYS A 80 -2.54 17.84 -7.18
C CYS A 80 -2.16 18.26 -5.75
N GLN A 81 -1.18 19.16 -5.63
CA GLN A 81 -0.42 19.37 -4.40
C GLN A 81 -1.19 20.03 -3.25
N GLU A 82 -2.28 20.77 -3.54
CA GLU A 82 -3.00 21.54 -2.53
C GLU A 82 -4.12 20.76 -1.81
N ILE A 83 -4.39 19.52 -2.23
CA ILE A 83 -5.39 18.64 -1.58
C ILE A 83 -4.87 18.24 -0.20
N GLN A 84 -5.62 18.60 0.86
CA GLN A 84 -5.26 18.27 2.23
C GLN A 84 -6.05 17.08 2.79
N GLU A 85 -7.26 16.90 2.33
CA GLU A 85 -8.19 15.86 2.79
C GLU A 85 -8.85 15.19 1.58
N LEU A 86 -9.03 13.88 1.66
CA LEU A 86 -9.71 13.11 0.63
C LEU A 86 -10.76 12.21 1.28
N ASN A 87 -12.03 12.50 1.04
CA ASN A 87 -13.14 11.70 1.54
C ASN A 87 -13.74 10.86 0.41
N LEU A 88 -13.53 9.55 0.48
CA LEU A 88 -14.03 8.57 -0.48
C LEU A 88 -15.15 7.69 0.12
N SER A 89 -15.66 8.00 1.32
CA SER A 89 -16.61 7.15 2.04
C SER A 89 -17.92 6.89 1.28
N ARG A 90 -18.26 7.71 0.29
CA ARG A 90 -19.42 7.51 -0.58
C ARG A 90 -19.12 6.75 -1.88
N ASN A 91 -17.85 6.57 -2.22
CA ASN A 91 -17.45 5.88 -3.45
C ASN A 91 -17.34 4.36 -3.22
N GLN A 92 -18.46 3.75 -2.81
CA GLN A 92 -18.52 2.35 -2.34
C GLN A 92 -18.20 1.30 -3.41
N LYS A 93 -18.17 1.69 -4.69
CA LYS A 93 -17.79 0.80 -5.80
C LYS A 93 -16.29 0.87 -6.13
N LEU A 94 -15.54 1.75 -5.45
CA LEU A 94 -14.12 1.95 -5.71
C LEU A 94 -13.34 0.66 -5.47
N LYS A 95 -12.57 0.25 -6.49
CA LYS A 95 -11.69 -0.92 -6.46
C LYS A 95 -10.22 -0.56 -6.49
N HIS A 96 -9.88 0.48 -7.23
CA HIS A 96 -8.50 0.86 -7.46
C HIS A 96 -8.29 2.33 -7.10
N LEU A 97 -7.43 2.57 -6.12
CA LEU A 97 -7.04 3.90 -5.68
C LEU A 97 -5.55 4.09 -5.90
N SER A 98 -5.18 5.10 -6.68
CA SER A 98 -3.80 5.49 -6.90
C SER A 98 -3.60 6.97 -6.57
N ILE A 99 -2.75 7.26 -5.62
CA ILE A 99 -2.45 8.61 -5.13
C ILE A 99 -0.95 8.83 -5.22
N SER A 100 -0.51 9.93 -5.86
CA SER A 100 0.90 10.25 -5.99
C SER A 100 1.18 11.76 -5.96
N TYR A 101 2.26 12.12 -5.25
CA TYR A 101 2.73 13.51 -5.18
C TYR A 101 1.70 14.52 -4.64
N LEU A 102 0.87 14.09 -3.69
CA LEU A 102 -0.02 14.96 -2.92
C LEU A 102 0.70 15.34 -1.61
N PHE A 103 1.61 16.32 -1.70
CA PHE A 103 2.49 16.64 -0.57
C PHE A 103 1.76 17.21 0.64
N ASP A 104 0.58 17.83 0.43
CA ASP A 104 -0.23 18.43 1.49
C ASP A 104 -1.29 17.51 2.08
N LEU A 105 -1.48 16.31 1.51
CA LEU A 105 -2.49 15.35 1.94
C LEU A 105 -2.20 14.84 3.36
N LYS A 106 -3.15 15.07 4.27
CA LYS A 106 -3.08 14.68 5.68
C LYS A 106 -3.94 13.47 5.99
N THR A 107 -5.13 13.42 5.39
CA THR A 107 -6.13 12.40 5.70
C THR A 107 -6.78 11.83 4.45
N ILE A 108 -7.05 10.53 4.50
CA ILE A 108 -7.86 9.82 3.50
C ILE A 108 -8.93 9.05 4.26
N ASP A 109 -10.18 9.38 4.01
CA ASP A 109 -11.31 8.60 4.51
C ASP A 109 -11.79 7.63 3.44
N MET A 110 -11.61 6.34 3.69
CA MET A 110 -12.07 5.24 2.83
C MET A 110 -13.14 4.41 3.54
N ALA A 111 -13.84 4.97 4.53
CA ALA A 111 -14.93 4.27 5.19
C ALA A 111 -15.94 3.78 4.14
N GLN A 112 -16.40 2.52 4.28
CA GLN A 112 -17.33 1.87 3.34
C GLN A 112 -16.78 1.55 1.93
N CYS A 113 -15.48 1.77 1.65
CA CYS A 113 -14.86 1.32 0.40
C CYS A 113 -14.54 -0.19 0.43
N GLU A 114 -15.53 -1.01 0.76
CA GLU A 114 -15.36 -2.46 1.00
C GLU A 114 -14.92 -3.25 -0.24
N ARG A 115 -15.00 -2.64 -1.41
CA ARG A 115 -14.61 -3.26 -2.70
C ARG A 115 -13.18 -2.95 -3.12
N LEU A 116 -12.41 -2.21 -2.31
CA LEU A 116 -11.03 -1.91 -2.63
C LEU A 116 -10.21 -3.19 -2.80
N GLU A 117 -9.61 -3.33 -3.97
CA GLU A 117 -8.72 -4.42 -4.36
C GLU A 117 -7.26 -3.95 -4.38
N ASP A 118 -7.01 -2.73 -4.85
CA ASP A 118 -5.67 -2.16 -4.99
C ASP A 118 -5.60 -0.75 -4.43
N VAL A 119 -4.65 -0.52 -3.53
CA VAL A 119 -4.35 0.81 -2.99
C VAL A 119 -2.87 1.11 -3.19
N HIS A 120 -2.59 2.18 -3.93
CA HIS A 120 -1.25 2.69 -4.16
C HIS A 120 -1.15 4.15 -3.72
N ILE A 121 -0.26 4.43 -2.76
CA ILE A 121 -0.03 5.77 -2.20
C ILE A 121 1.46 6.04 -2.21
N GLN A 122 1.90 7.14 -2.85
CA GLN A 122 3.30 7.50 -2.86
C GLN A 122 3.54 9.01 -2.83
N HIS A 123 4.66 9.41 -2.22
CA HIS A 123 5.07 10.82 -2.12
C HIS A 123 4.01 11.73 -1.48
N CYS A 124 3.35 11.25 -0.42
CA CYS A 124 2.37 12.00 0.37
C CYS A 124 2.98 12.31 1.76
N GLY A 125 3.85 13.33 1.80
CA GLY A 125 4.73 13.58 2.94
C GLY A 125 4.03 14.05 4.22
N LYS A 126 2.76 14.50 4.17
CA LYS A 126 1.98 14.89 5.36
C LYS A 126 0.99 13.80 5.83
N LEU A 127 0.86 12.70 5.08
CA LEU A 127 0.04 11.56 5.47
C LEU A 127 0.78 10.77 6.55
N ASP A 128 0.31 10.84 7.81
CA ASP A 128 0.94 10.21 8.96
C ASP A 128 0.21 8.96 9.46
N ARG A 129 -1.06 8.80 9.11
CA ARG A 129 -1.90 7.66 9.50
C ARG A 129 -2.78 7.15 8.37
N LEU A 130 -2.98 5.83 8.35
CA LEU A 130 -3.92 5.16 7.46
C LEU A 130 -4.56 3.99 8.19
N ASP A 131 -5.90 4.01 8.30
CA ASP A 131 -6.67 2.94 8.91
C ASP A 131 -7.53 2.22 7.85
N LEU A 132 -7.21 0.96 7.62
CA LEU A 132 -7.92 0.08 6.68
C LEU A 132 -8.68 -1.04 7.41
N CYS A 133 -8.73 -1.05 8.75
CA CYS A 133 -9.14 -2.22 9.52
C CYS A 133 -10.57 -2.72 9.23
N ASN A 134 -11.47 -1.83 8.83
CA ASN A 134 -12.86 -2.18 8.54
C ASN A 134 -13.29 -1.85 7.11
N ASN A 135 -12.39 -1.33 6.27
CA ASN A 135 -12.76 -0.63 5.06
C ASN A 135 -12.36 -1.33 3.76
N ALA A 136 -11.53 -2.36 3.83
CA ALA A 136 -11.00 -3.00 2.62
C ALA A 136 -10.81 -4.52 2.77
N PRO A 137 -11.87 -5.30 3.07
CA PRO A 137 -11.75 -6.76 3.25
C PRO A 137 -11.33 -7.50 1.97
N GLN A 138 -11.53 -6.89 0.80
CA GLN A 138 -11.18 -7.44 -0.52
C GLN A 138 -9.79 -7.02 -1.00
N LEU A 139 -9.02 -6.31 -0.17
CA LEU A 139 -7.73 -5.77 -0.56
C LEU A 139 -6.75 -6.90 -0.95
N ARG A 140 -6.20 -6.80 -2.16
CA ARG A 140 -5.23 -7.73 -2.74
C ARG A 140 -3.82 -7.16 -2.75
N ARG A 141 -3.69 -5.87 -3.03
CA ARG A 141 -2.40 -5.19 -3.10
C ARG A 141 -2.43 -3.86 -2.36
N LEU A 142 -1.51 -3.69 -1.44
CA LEU A 142 -1.26 -2.43 -0.76
C LEU A 142 0.18 -1.98 -1.00
N THR A 143 0.34 -0.82 -1.60
CA THR A 143 1.64 -0.20 -1.85
C THR A 143 1.68 1.21 -1.26
N ILE A 144 2.58 1.45 -0.32
CA ILE A 144 2.79 2.77 0.29
C ILE A 144 4.28 3.10 0.24
N LYS A 145 4.63 4.24 -0.37
CA LYS A 145 6.02 4.62 -0.56
C LYS A 145 6.25 6.10 -0.29
N TYR A 146 7.40 6.42 0.31
CA TYR A 146 7.85 7.81 0.49
C TYR A 146 6.79 8.69 1.16
N THR A 147 6.27 8.22 2.30
CA THR A 147 5.32 8.95 3.16
C THR A 147 5.90 9.06 4.56
N ASN A 148 5.38 9.98 5.37
CA ASN A 148 5.71 10.05 6.79
C ASN A 148 4.79 9.16 7.65
N LEU A 149 4.21 8.13 7.06
CA LEU A 149 3.26 7.25 7.72
C LEU A 149 3.90 6.56 8.93
N THR A 150 3.42 6.89 10.12
CA THR A 150 3.84 6.28 11.40
C THR A 150 2.82 5.28 11.92
N GLY A 151 1.56 5.41 11.51
CA GLY A 151 0.46 4.53 11.90
C GLY A 151 -0.23 3.90 10.69
N LEU A 152 -0.17 2.57 10.60
CA LEU A 152 -0.90 1.78 9.61
C LEU A 152 -1.65 0.64 10.29
N VAL A 153 -2.97 0.61 10.10
CA VAL A 153 -3.79 -0.51 10.53
C VAL A 153 -4.26 -1.28 9.30
N LEU A 154 -3.80 -2.53 9.17
CA LEU A 154 -4.19 -3.40 8.07
C LEU A 154 -5.60 -3.98 8.26
N PRO A 155 -6.34 -4.25 7.19
CA PRO A 155 -7.61 -4.95 7.28
C PRO A 155 -7.39 -6.40 7.74
N LYS A 156 -8.44 -7.00 8.29
CA LYS A 156 -8.50 -8.45 8.41
C LYS A 156 -8.83 -9.01 7.02
N SER A 157 -7.84 -9.54 6.34
CA SER A 157 -7.96 -9.90 4.92
C SER A 157 -7.50 -11.33 4.65
N GLU A 158 -8.37 -12.05 3.95
CA GLU A 158 -8.04 -13.34 3.33
C GLU A 158 -7.54 -13.19 1.89
N THR A 159 -7.59 -11.97 1.35
CA THR A 159 -7.32 -11.70 -0.06
C THR A 159 -6.01 -10.94 -0.30
N LEU A 160 -5.39 -10.38 0.76
CA LEU A 160 -4.15 -9.62 0.60
C LEU A 160 -3.02 -10.56 0.15
N GLU A 161 -2.55 -10.33 -1.06
CA GLU A 161 -1.47 -11.08 -1.70
C GLU A 161 -0.13 -10.37 -1.56
N SER A 162 -0.12 -9.04 -1.67
CA SER A 162 1.11 -8.25 -1.66
C SER A 162 1.01 -7.01 -0.78
N LEU A 163 1.98 -6.87 0.12
CA LEU A 163 2.17 -5.71 0.99
C LEU A 163 3.54 -5.09 0.72
N VAL A 164 3.57 -3.87 0.21
CA VAL A 164 4.80 -3.13 -0.11
C VAL A 164 4.80 -1.79 0.63
N ILE A 165 5.74 -1.60 1.56
CA ILE A 165 5.89 -0.37 2.34
C ILE A 165 7.35 0.06 2.27
N LEU A 166 7.63 1.17 1.59
CA LEU A 166 8.99 1.62 1.35
C LEU A 166 9.21 3.05 1.83
N PHE A 167 10.25 3.26 2.61
CA PHE A 167 10.69 4.60 3.04
C PHE A 167 9.58 5.39 3.72
N CYS A 168 8.97 4.77 4.75
CA CYS A 168 7.93 5.35 5.61
C CYS A 168 8.44 5.46 7.05
N GLY A 169 7.70 6.18 7.90
CA GLY A 169 8.05 6.37 9.31
C GLY A 169 7.58 5.26 10.26
N LEU A 170 7.18 4.08 9.76
CA LEU A 170 6.60 3.02 10.58
C LEU A 170 7.59 2.43 11.58
N GLU A 171 7.19 2.43 12.87
CA GLU A 171 7.91 1.74 13.95
C GLU A 171 7.34 0.35 14.28
N ALA A 172 6.08 0.10 13.93
CA ALA A 172 5.39 -1.15 14.17
C ALA A 172 4.32 -1.43 13.11
N ILE A 173 4.06 -2.71 12.84
CA ILE A 173 2.98 -3.17 11.98
C ILE A 173 2.51 -4.56 12.41
N ASP A 174 1.20 -4.79 12.40
CA ASP A 174 0.62 -6.11 12.61
C ASP A 174 0.23 -6.74 11.27
N VAL A 175 1.05 -7.66 10.76
CA VAL A 175 0.81 -8.40 9.51
C VAL A 175 0.03 -9.70 9.75
N GLN A 176 -0.21 -10.10 11.00
CA GLN A 176 -0.90 -11.34 11.37
C GLN A 176 -2.37 -11.36 10.95
N ARG A 177 -2.91 -10.19 10.60
CA ARG A 177 -4.30 -10.05 10.14
C ARG A 177 -4.48 -10.44 8.67
N CYS A 178 -3.38 -10.66 7.93
CA CYS A 178 -3.36 -10.92 6.49
C CYS A 178 -2.69 -12.27 6.21
N TRP A 179 -3.32 -13.35 6.64
CA TRP A 179 -2.70 -14.69 6.67
C TRP A 179 -2.44 -15.35 5.32
N ASN A 180 -3.05 -14.87 4.24
CA ASN A 180 -2.81 -15.37 2.87
C ASN A 180 -1.76 -14.55 2.09
N VAL A 181 -1.11 -13.58 2.74
CA VAL A 181 -0.10 -12.76 2.08
C VAL A 181 1.08 -13.63 1.62
N ASN A 182 1.44 -13.50 0.34
CA ASN A 182 2.55 -14.24 -0.25
C ASN A 182 3.81 -13.39 -0.48
N ASN A 183 3.67 -12.07 -0.52
CA ASN A 183 4.77 -11.13 -0.68
C ASN A 183 4.68 -9.99 0.34
N ILE A 184 5.72 -9.85 1.15
CA ILE A 184 5.89 -8.72 2.08
C ILE A 184 7.22 -8.02 1.74
N GLU A 185 7.15 -6.73 1.43
CA GLU A 185 8.31 -5.88 1.28
C GLU A 185 8.15 -4.63 2.17
N ILE A 186 8.88 -4.57 3.30
CA ILE A 186 8.87 -3.45 4.25
C ILE A 186 10.30 -3.00 4.45
N ARG A 187 10.71 -1.92 3.76
CA ARG A 187 12.09 -1.48 3.71
C ARG A 187 12.25 0.02 3.99
N GLY A 188 13.39 0.37 4.59
CA GLY A 188 13.70 1.77 4.87
C GLY A 188 12.66 2.42 5.80
N THR A 189 12.17 1.65 6.78
CA THR A 189 11.29 2.12 7.83
C THR A 189 12.04 2.09 9.18
N GLN A 190 11.33 2.26 10.29
CA GLN A 190 11.92 2.25 11.63
C GLN A 190 11.45 1.05 12.45
N LEU A 191 11.06 -0.05 11.78
CA LEU A 191 10.53 -1.24 12.45
C LEU A 191 11.57 -1.84 13.41
N LYS A 192 11.15 -2.05 14.66
CA LYS A 192 11.94 -2.68 15.72
C LYS A 192 11.69 -4.19 15.82
N SER A 193 10.51 -4.63 15.40
CA SER A 193 10.16 -6.06 15.37
C SER A 193 9.21 -6.35 14.22
N LEU A 194 9.28 -7.56 13.68
CA LEU A 194 8.34 -8.05 12.68
C LEU A 194 7.97 -9.50 13.01
N ASN A 195 6.68 -9.73 13.22
CA ASN A 195 6.16 -11.07 13.44
C ASN A 195 5.43 -11.57 12.20
N CYS A 196 6.07 -12.45 11.44
CA CYS A 196 5.49 -13.17 10.30
C CYS A 196 5.03 -14.59 10.67
N GLY A 197 5.08 -14.98 11.96
CA GLY A 197 4.78 -16.35 12.37
C GLY A 197 3.41 -16.82 11.86
N ASN A 198 3.34 -18.09 11.40
CA ASN A 198 2.15 -18.72 10.83
C ASN A 198 1.58 -18.08 9.55
N LEU A 199 2.33 -17.19 8.86
CA LEU A 199 1.99 -16.78 7.51
C LEU A 199 2.41 -17.90 6.53
N THR A 200 1.59 -18.95 6.46
CA THR A 200 1.94 -20.19 5.74
C THR A 200 2.11 -20.01 4.25
N GLU A 201 1.43 -19.01 3.66
CA GLU A 201 1.49 -18.70 2.23
C GLU A 201 2.62 -17.70 1.85
N LEU A 202 3.34 -17.16 2.86
CA LEU A 202 4.41 -16.20 2.63
C LEU A 202 5.56 -16.84 1.85
N GLN A 203 5.82 -16.35 0.64
CA GLN A 203 6.88 -16.85 -0.25
C GLN A 203 8.08 -15.90 -0.31
N HIS A 204 7.85 -14.60 -0.26
CA HIS A 204 8.88 -13.59 -0.37
C HIS A 204 8.78 -12.61 0.79
N LEU A 205 9.85 -12.46 1.54
CA LEU A 205 9.98 -11.47 2.60
C LEU A 205 11.21 -10.59 2.34
N SER A 206 10.98 -9.28 2.23
CA SER A 206 12.04 -8.28 2.23
C SER A 206 11.79 -7.29 3.35
N CYS A 207 12.62 -7.30 4.38
CA CYS A 207 12.53 -6.40 5.54
C CYS A 207 13.88 -5.72 5.84
N CYS A 208 14.69 -5.51 4.79
CA CYS A 208 15.99 -4.85 4.94
C CYS A 208 15.88 -3.35 5.23
N ASP A 209 16.99 -2.77 5.67
CA ASP A 209 17.10 -1.34 5.95
C ASP A 209 16.07 -0.87 7.00
N ASN A 210 15.97 -1.62 8.10
CA ASN A 210 15.10 -1.32 9.25
C ASN A 210 15.93 -1.33 10.56
N GLU A 211 15.25 -1.30 11.70
CA GLU A 211 15.86 -1.37 13.04
C GLU A 211 15.50 -2.66 13.78
N LEU A 212 15.22 -3.74 13.05
CA LEU A 212 14.72 -4.98 13.65
C LEU A 212 15.72 -5.57 14.64
N VAL A 213 15.27 -5.75 15.87
CA VAL A 213 15.97 -6.53 16.90
C VAL A 213 15.37 -7.94 17.02
N SER A 214 14.18 -8.17 16.47
CA SER A 214 13.54 -9.48 16.43
C SER A 214 12.75 -9.67 15.12
N LEU A 215 12.84 -10.89 14.57
CA LEU A 215 12.09 -11.34 13.40
C LEU A 215 11.59 -12.77 13.65
N SER A 216 10.28 -12.97 13.65
CA SER A 216 9.67 -14.29 13.81
C SER A 216 9.23 -14.85 12.46
N LEU A 217 9.70 -16.04 12.13
CA LEU A 217 9.38 -16.79 10.90
C LEU A 217 8.79 -18.17 11.17
N SER A 218 8.48 -18.46 12.43
CA SER A 218 7.90 -19.76 12.81
C SER A 218 6.60 -20.03 12.06
N GLY A 219 6.49 -21.17 11.38
CA GLY A 219 5.32 -21.51 10.57
C GLY A 219 5.28 -20.90 9.18
N CYS A 220 6.31 -20.16 8.73
CA CYS A 220 6.42 -19.67 7.35
C CYS A 220 6.94 -20.77 6.41
N PHE A 221 6.17 -21.84 6.28
CA PHE A 221 6.62 -23.06 5.56
C PHE A 221 6.77 -22.85 4.04
N SER A 222 6.16 -21.83 3.46
CA SER A 222 6.26 -21.53 2.01
C SER A 222 7.35 -20.53 1.67
N LEU A 223 8.11 -20.02 2.66
CA LEU A 223 9.09 -18.95 2.45
C LEU A 223 10.26 -19.43 1.58
N LYS A 224 10.41 -18.82 0.41
CA LYS A 224 11.42 -19.15 -0.62
C LYS A 224 12.61 -18.20 -0.60
N VAL A 225 12.34 -16.93 -0.32
CA VAL A 225 13.35 -15.86 -0.33
C VAL A 225 13.15 -14.95 0.87
N ILE A 226 14.25 -14.65 1.56
CA ILE A 226 14.29 -13.64 2.62
C ILE A 226 15.42 -12.64 2.37
N ARG A 227 15.12 -11.37 2.55
CA ARG A 227 16.06 -10.26 2.58
C ARG A 227 15.85 -9.48 3.87
N CYS A 228 16.83 -9.53 4.76
CA CYS A 228 16.75 -8.87 6.08
C CYS A 228 18.05 -8.15 6.47
N GLN A 229 18.92 -7.86 5.50
CA GLN A 229 20.15 -7.13 5.73
C GLN A 229 19.93 -5.72 6.29
N ASN A 230 20.96 -5.12 6.87
CA ASN A 230 20.91 -3.79 7.49
C ASN A 230 19.82 -3.69 8.57
N ASN A 231 19.84 -4.63 9.51
CA ASN A 231 19.02 -4.67 10.71
C ASN A 231 19.90 -4.85 11.97
N LYS A 232 19.28 -5.00 13.12
CA LYS A 232 19.94 -5.17 14.43
C LYS A 232 19.62 -6.54 15.06
N LEU A 233 19.30 -7.55 14.24
CA LEU A 233 19.00 -8.89 14.71
C LEU A 233 20.25 -9.50 15.37
N LYS A 234 20.07 -10.14 16.51
CA LYS A 234 21.07 -10.99 17.15
C LYS A 234 20.95 -12.44 16.74
N GLU A 235 19.74 -12.87 16.48
CA GLU A 235 19.40 -14.22 16.08
C GLU A 235 18.47 -14.22 14.86
N LEU A 236 18.67 -15.18 13.98
CA LEU A 236 17.82 -15.41 12.83
C LEU A 236 17.55 -16.92 12.70
N ASP A 237 16.29 -17.32 12.84
CA ASP A 237 15.88 -18.70 12.65
C ASP A 237 15.10 -18.87 11.35
N VAL A 238 15.73 -19.57 10.39
CA VAL A 238 15.13 -19.95 9.10
C VAL A 238 14.95 -21.46 8.96
N SER A 239 15.15 -22.23 10.05
CA SER A 239 15.15 -23.68 10.05
C SER A 239 13.84 -24.31 9.57
N GLN A 240 12.72 -23.64 9.78
CA GLN A 240 11.39 -24.12 9.37
C GLN A 240 10.96 -23.66 7.98
N THR A 241 11.77 -22.87 7.29
CA THR A 241 11.42 -22.31 5.97
C THR A 241 11.76 -23.29 4.83
N THR A 242 11.33 -22.95 3.62
CA THR A 242 11.66 -23.70 2.39
C THR A 242 12.49 -22.88 1.44
N LEU A 243 13.43 -22.09 1.96
CA LEU A 243 14.29 -21.25 1.13
C LEU A 243 14.88 -22.08 -0.03
N ARG A 244 14.73 -21.60 -1.25
CA ARG A 244 15.24 -22.25 -2.45
C ARG A 244 15.91 -21.20 -3.33
N GLY A 245 17.20 -21.36 -3.56
CA GLY A 245 17.88 -20.69 -4.65
C GLY A 245 17.50 -21.35 -5.98
N GLY A 246 17.29 -20.59 -7.05
CA GLY A 246 17.12 -21.20 -8.34
C GLY A 246 16.34 -20.47 -9.41
N ASP A 247 15.62 -19.40 -9.11
CA ASP A 247 15.06 -18.58 -10.17
C ASP A 247 16.08 -17.53 -10.64
N TYR A 248 16.10 -17.25 -11.94
CA TYR A 248 17.07 -16.39 -12.61
C TYR A 248 17.33 -15.02 -11.93
N TYR A 249 16.40 -14.57 -11.08
CA TYR A 249 16.47 -13.34 -10.30
C TYR A 249 16.92 -13.52 -8.84
N TYR A 250 16.94 -14.77 -8.30
CA TYR A 250 17.22 -15.06 -6.89
C TYR A 250 18.22 -16.20 -6.75
N GLN A 251 19.49 -15.92 -7.10
CA GLN A 251 20.56 -16.91 -6.95
C GLN A 251 20.82 -17.26 -5.47
N ASN A 252 20.56 -16.33 -4.57
CA ASN A 252 20.66 -16.54 -3.13
C ASN A 252 19.29 -16.35 -2.46
N PRO A 253 18.75 -17.36 -1.78
CA PRO A 253 17.47 -17.26 -1.09
C PRO A 253 17.56 -16.55 0.27
N LEU A 254 18.75 -16.40 0.83
CA LEU A 254 19.00 -15.79 2.13
C LEU A 254 19.96 -14.61 2.01
N TYR A 255 19.44 -13.40 2.21
CA TYR A 255 20.19 -12.17 2.31
C TYR A 255 20.05 -11.60 3.71
N CYS A 256 20.98 -11.90 4.61
CA CYS A 256 20.97 -11.44 6.00
C CYS A 256 22.17 -10.54 6.37
N ALA A 257 23.10 -10.34 5.46
CA ALA A 257 24.28 -9.52 5.70
C ALA A 257 24.35 -8.32 4.71
N PRO A 258 24.98 -7.19 5.07
CA PRO A 258 25.67 -7.00 6.33
C PRO A 258 24.72 -6.84 7.53
N MET A 259 25.03 -7.53 8.62
CA MET A 259 24.33 -7.43 9.90
C MET A 259 25.33 -7.69 11.02
N GLU A 260 26.03 -6.65 11.46
CA GLU A 260 27.12 -6.73 12.45
C GLU A 260 26.69 -7.30 13.79
N THR A 261 25.39 -7.24 14.10
CA THR A 261 24.82 -7.71 15.36
C THR A 261 24.47 -9.20 15.38
N LEU A 262 24.54 -9.90 14.23
CA LEU A 262 24.09 -11.29 14.14
C LEU A 262 25.06 -12.22 14.86
N GLU A 263 24.60 -12.84 15.96
CA GLU A 263 25.36 -13.75 16.82
C GLU A 263 25.02 -15.22 16.51
N ALA A 264 23.76 -15.51 16.11
CA ALA A 264 23.30 -16.86 15.83
C ALA A 264 22.42 -16.93 14.57
N LEU A 265 22.67 -17.96 13.75
CA LEU A 265 21.85 -18.26 12.56
C LEU A 265 21.45 -19.75 12.63
N TYR A 266 20.14 -20.00 12.70
CA TYR A 266 19.57 -21.34 12.72
C TYR A 266 19.10 -21.73 11.33
N LEU A 267 19.69 -22.80 10.80
CA LEU A 267 19.43 -23.31 9.45
C LEU A 267 18.72 -24.65 9.49
N LYS A 268 18.08 -25.00 8.41
CA LYS A 268 17.60 -26.35 8.19
C LYS A 268 18.78 -27.27 7.88
N ASP A 269 18.70 -28.53 8.31
CA ASP A 269 19.70 -29.55 8.01
C ASP A 269 20.11 -29.58 6.53
N GLY A 270 21.41 -29.57 6.26
CA GLY A 270 21.96 -29.60 4.92
C GLY A 270 22.14 -28.22 4.24
N TRP A 271 21.76 -27.11 4.89
CA TRP A 271 21.92 -25.76 4.31
C TRP A 271 23.26 -25.09 4.64
N GLN A 272 24.13 -25.73 5.42
CA GLN A 272 25.46 -25.22 5.74
C GLN A 272 26.26 -24.81 4.48
N ASN A 273 26.18 -25.62 3.42
CA ASN A 273 26.89 -25.34 2.15
C ASN A 273 26.39 -24.04 1.47
N MET A 274 25.16 -23.60 1.72
CA MET A 274 24.64 -22.33 1.21
C MET A 274 25.35 -21.15 1.86
N VAL A 275 25.53 -21.18 3.18
CA VAL A 275 26.27 -20.15 3.94
C VAL A 275 27.74 -20.11 3.51
N ASP A 276 28.37 -21.27 3.36
CA ASP A 276 29.73 -21.39 2.88
C ASP A 276 29.92 -20.78 1.46
N GLY A 277 28.91 -20.95 0.60
CA GLY A 277 28.88 -20.34 -0.73
C GLY A 277 28.78 -18.81 -0.70
N ILE A 278 27.97 -18.26 0.21
CA ILE A 278 27.83 -16.81 0.42
C ILE A 278 29.16 -16.22 0.88
N ASN A 279 29.80 -16.82 1.86
CA ASN A 279 31.06 -16.31 2.45
C ASN A 279 32.25 -16.41 1.48
N LYS A 280 32.34 -17.48 0.68
CA LYS A 280 33.45 -17.68 -0.29
C LYS A 280 33.47 -16.63 -1.41
N ASN A 281 32.31 -16.13 -1.83
CA ASN A 281 32.26 -15.19 -2.94
C ASN A 281 32.55 -13.73 -2.55
N ARG A 282 32.90 -13.44 -1.29
CA ARG A 282 33.12 -12.08 -0.76
C ARG A 282 32.10 -11.07 -1.23
N SER A 283 30.86 -11.52 -1.35
CA SER A 283 29.71 -10.66 -1.61
C SER A 283 29.60 -9.66 -0.46
N PRO A 284 29.11 -8.44 -0.69
CA PRO A 284 28.71 -7.55 0.40
C PRO A 284 27.71 -8.18 1.37
N ASP A 285 27.20 -9.35 1.03
CA ASP A 285 26.23 -10.14 1.80
C ASP A 285 26.88 -11.22 2.69
N TYR A 286 28.15 -11.07 3.09
CA TYR A 286 28.80 -12.06 3.93
C TYR A 286 28.20 -12.10 5.35
N ILE A 287 28.13 -13.31 5.91
CA ILE A 287 27.71 -13.53 7.30
C ILE A 287 28.94 -13.29 8.19
N PRO A 288 28.83 -12.51 9.29
CA PRO A 288 29.97 -12.25 10.18
C PRO A 288 30.64 -13.55 10.65
N GLU A 289 31.97 -13.57 10.67
CA GLU A 289 32.74 -14.74 11.13
C GLU A 289 32.43 -15.13 12.60
N THR A 290 31.93 -14.17 13.38
CA THR A 290 31.53 -14.37 14.78
C THR A 290 30.18 -15.03 14.94
N THR A 291 29.38 -15.13 13.85
CA THR A 291 28.03 -15.70 13.90
C THR A 291 28.11 -17.23 14.10
N GLN A 292 27.48 -17.72 15.14
CA GLN A 292 27.30 -19.16 15.35
C GLN A 292 26.23 -19.69 14.41
N ILE A 293 26.49 -20.81 13.77
CA ILE A 293 25.57 -21.47 12.83
C ILE A 293 25.14 -22.79 13.42
N PHE A 294 23.85 -22.97 13.52
CA PHE A 294 23.20 -24.14 14.12
C PHE A 294 22.31 -24.87 13.12
#